data_2d911bb14812c02858dada858f2067b1
#
_entry.id   2d911bb14812c02858dada858f2067b1
#
_cell.length_a   1.000
_cell.length_b   1.000
_cell.length_c   1.000
_cell.angle_alpha   90.00
_cell.angle_beta   90.00
_cell.angle_gamma   90.00
#
_symmetry.space_group_name_H-M   'P 1'
#
loop_
_entity.id
_entity.type
_entity.pdbx_description
1 polymer ?
#
loop_
_entity_poly.entity_id
_entity_poly.type
_entity_poly.pdbx_seq_one_letter_code
_entity_poly.pdbx_strand_id
1 'polypeptide(L)'
;MLYENVFIISGQLSKKSADDYYDDLLKKIKSTGGKILKTEFWGLRDLAYKIKKNSKGYYYMINCECDSKIFKDFDTKVRQDINFLRFFNLKIKYVSKDQSLLTEQK
;
A
#
# COMPACT_ATOMS: atom_id res chain seq x y z
N MET A 1 14.84 6.79 -7.35
CA MET A 1 15.14 5.83 -6.29
C MET A 1 14.05 4.78 -6.20
N LEU A 2 14.43 3.58 -5.78
CA LEU A 2 13.51 2.46 -5.67
C LEU A 2 13.00 2.33 -4.24
N TYR A 3 11.69 2.14 -4.11
CA TYR A 3 11.03 1.96 -2.82
C TYR A 3 10.05 0.80 -2.86
N GLU A 4 9.99 0.07 -1.76
CA GLU A 4 8.92 -0.88 -1.49
C GLU A 4 7.95 -0.24 -0.50
N ASN A 5 6.67 -0.22 -0.86
CA ASN A 5 5.64 0.43 -0.08
C ASN A 5 4.57 -0.59 0.30
N VAL A 6 4.18 -0.59 1.58
CA VAL A 6 3.10 -1.44 2.07
C VAL A 6 2.02 -0.53 2.61
N PHE A 7 0.79 -0.74 2.14
CA PHE A 7 -0.40 0.00 2.55
C PHE A 7 -1.39 -0.93 3.20
N ILE A 8 -1.95 -0.49 4.32
CA ILE A 8 -2.99 -1.25 5.02
C ILE A 8 -4.27 -0.44 4.98
N ILE A 9 -5.30 -0.99 4.35
CA ILE A 9 -6.61 -0.37 4.17
C ILE A 9 -7.62 -1.08 5.06
N SER A 10 -8.60 -0.34 5.59
CA SER A 10 -9.59 -0.85 6.53
C SER A 10 -10.24 -2.16 6.07
N GLY A 11 -10.20 -3.17 6.95
CA GLY A 11 -10.87 -4.45 6.71
C GLY A 11 -12.39 -4.38 6.84
N GLN A 12 -12.93 -3.24 7.26
CA GLN A 12 -14.38 -3.01 7.31
C GLN A 12 -14.97 -2.67 5.94
N LEU A 13 -14.11 -2.30 4.98
CA LEU A 13 -14.53 -2.01 3.62
C LEU A 13 -14.70 -3.31 2.83
N SER A 14 -15.54 -3.26 1.78
CA SER A 14 -15.56 -4.31 0.77
C SER A 14 -14.21 -4.35 0.05
N LYS A 15 -13.88 -5.50 -0.54
CA LYS A 15 -12.65 -5.61 -1.33
C LYS A 15 -12.65 -4.60 -2.49
N LYS A 16 -13.79 -4.36 -3.12
CA LYS A 16 -13.89 -3.38 -4.21
C LYS A 16 -13.53 -1.98 -3.72
N SER A 17 -14.06 -1.56 -2.57
CA SER A 17 -13.75 -0.25 -2.01
C SER A 17 -12.27 -0.14 -1.62
N ALA A 18 -11.69 -1.19 -1.07
CA ALA A 18 -10.27 -1.23 -0.76
C ALA A 18 -9.41 -1.16 -2.03
N ASP A 19 -9.80 -1.87 -3.09
CA ASP A 19 -9.12 -1.82 -4.38
C ASP A 19 -9.18 -0.42 -4.99
N ASP A 20 -10.25 0.34 -4.77
CA ASP A 20 -10.34 1.73 -5.22
C ASP A 20 -9.28 2.62 -4.54
N TYR A 21 -9.03 2.41 -3.25
CA TYR A 21 -7.92 3.08 -2.55
C TYR A 21 -6.59 2.75 -3.20
N TYR A 22 -6.38 1.48 -3.50
CA TYR A 22 -5.16 1.01 -4.15
C TYR A 22 -4.98 1.64 -5.53
N ASP A 23 -6.03 1.68 -6.34
CA ASP A 23 -5.99 2.32 -7.66
C ASP A 23 -5.63 3.80 -7.57
N ASP A 24 -6.16 4.51 -6.57
CA ASP A 24 -5.82 5.91 -6.33
C ASP A 24 -4.34 6.08 -5.97
N LEU A 25 -3.78 5.17 -5.18
CA LEU A 25 -2.36 5.19 -4.85
C LEU A 25 -1.49 5.01 -6.09
N LEU A 26 -1.85 4.07 -6.98
CA LEU A 26 -1.14 3.86 -8.24
C LEU A 26 -1.20 5.10 -9.12
N LYS A 27 -2.38 5.72 -9.23
CA LYS A 27 -2.56 6.94 -10.02
C LYS A 27 -1.72 8.08 -9.46
N LYS A 28 -1.67 8.22 -8.14
CA LYS A 28 -0.87 9.26 -7.49
C LYS A 28 0.61 9.10 -7.80
N ILE A 29 1.13 7.88 -7.71
CA ILE A 29 2.53 7.60 -8.03
C ILE A 29 2.83 7.96 -9.49
N LYS A 30 1.97 7.50 -10.41
CA LYS A 30 2.15 7.77 -11.85
C LYS A 30 2.04 9.26 -12.18
N SER A 31 1.12 9.98 -11.53
CA SER A 31 0.88 11.40 -11.81
C SER A 31 2.07 12.28 -11.45
N THR A 32 2.92 11.83 -10.56
CA THR A 32 4.15 12.56 -10.14
C THR A 32 5.39 12.10 -10.90
N GLY A 33 5.21 11.36 -11.99
CA GLY A 33 6.32 10.87 -12.82
C GLY A 33 6.94 9.57 -12.33
N GLY A 34 6.35 8.95 -11.33
CA GLY A 34 6.83 7.68 -10.80
C GLY A 34 6.51 6.50 -11.71
N LYS A 35 7.29 5.43 -11.56
CA LYS A 35 7.09 4.17 -12.31
C LYS A 35 6.74 3.06 -11.35
N ILE A 36 5.69 2.32 -11.68
CA ILE A 36 5.29 1.13 -10.94
C ILE A 36 6.06 -0.06 -11.53
N LEU A 37 6.83 -0.75 -10.68
CA LEU A 37 7.69 -1.85 -11.13
C LEU A 37 7.14 -3.21 -10.74
N LYS A 38 6.45 -3.31 -9.62
CA LYS A 38 5.86 -4.55 -9.13
C LYS A 38 4.74 -4.23 -8.15
N THR A 39 3.69 -5.03 -8.16
CA THR A 39 2.60 -4.92 -7.20
C THR A 39 2.23 -6.30 -6.67
N GLU A 40 1.82 -6.35 -5.41
CA GLU A 40 1.30 -7.58 -4.80
C GLU A 40 0.09 -7.23 -3.93
N PHE A 41 -0.88 -8.11 -3.93
CA PHE A 41 -1.99 -8.07 -2.98
C PHE A 41 -1.76 -9.17 -1.94
N TRP A 42 -1.63 -8.77 -0.66
CA TRP A 42 -1.35 -9.71 0.42
C TRP A 42 -2.61 -10.17 1.15
N GLY A 43 -3.76 -9.67 0.74
CA GLY A 43 -5.04 -10.12 1.24
C GLY A 43 -5.52 -9.41 2.49
N LEU A 44 -6.66 -9.88 2.98
CA LEU A 44 -7.26 -9.43 4.23
C LEU A 44 -6.62 -10.23 5.37
N ARG A 45 -5.99 -9.52 6.30
CA ARG A 45 -5.23 -10.15 7.38
C ARG A 45 -5.61 -9.59 8.73
N ASP A 46 -5.46 -10.41 9.75
CA ASP A 46 -5.61 -9.98 11.14
C ASP A 46 -4.47 -9.03 11.51
N LEU A 47 -4.82 -7.95 12.20
CA LEU A 47 -3.84 -7.02 12.75
C LEU A 47 -3.39 -7.50 14.13
N ALA A 48 -2.12 -7.29 14.47
CA ALA A 48 -1.57 -7.68 15.78
C ALA A 48 -2.32 -6.97 16.93
N TYR A 49 -2.81 -5.76 16.65
CA TYR A 49 -3.64 -4.97 17.56
C TYR A 49 -4.57 -4.10 16.72
N LYS A 50 -5.65 -3.61 17.32
CA LYS A 50 -6.61 -2.78 16.58
C LYS A 50 -5.97 -1.47 16.13
N ILE A 51 -6.21 -1.09 14.90
CA ILE A 51 -5.80 0.19 14.33
C ILE A 51 -7.08 0.91 13.88
N LYS A 52 -7.35 2.10 14.44
CA LYS A 52 -8.54 2.88 14.13
C LYS A 52 -9.82 2.02 14.22
N LYS A 53 -9.91 1.20 15.26
CA LYS A 53 -11.02 0.27 15.54
C LYS A 53 -11.15 -0.87 14.54
N ASN A 54 -10.15 -1.13 13.71
CA ASN A 54 -10.12 -2.28 12.80
C ASN A 54 -9.30 -3.40 13.40
N SER A 55 -9.84 -4.63 13.38
CA SER A 55 -9.10 -5.83 13.74
C SER A 55 -8.46 -6.50 12.54
N LYS A 56 -8.88 -6.13 11.33
CA LYS A 56 -8.35 -6.66 10.07
C LYS A 56 -8.05 -5.54 9.09
N GLY A 57 -7.13 -5.79 8.17
CA GLY A 57 -6.81 -4.86 7.11
C GLY A 57 -6.44 -5.55 5.82
N TYR A 58 -6.70 -4.88 4.70
CA TYR A 58 -6.23 -5.31 3.39
C TYR A 58 -4.81 -4.81 3.19
N TYR A 59 -3.89 -5.70 2.83
CA TYR A 59 -2.50 -5.39 2.62
C TYR A 59 -2.18 -5.33 1.14
N TYR A 60 -1.59 -4.22 0.71
CA TYR A 60 -1.12 -4.00 -0.68
C TYR A 60 0.35 -3.62 -0.65
N MET A 61 1.11 -4.17 -1.59
CA MET A 61 2.53 -3.83 -1.74
C MET A 61 2.77 -3.27 -3.13
N ILE A 62 3.52 -2.16 -3.21
CA ILE A 62 3.90 -1.52 -4.46
C ILE A 62 5.40 -1.26 -4.44
N ASN A 63 6.13 -1.82 -5.40
CA ASN A 63 7.50 -1.43 -5.67
C ASN A 63 7.48 -0.37 -6.78
N CYS A 64 8.08 0.79 -6.52
CA CYS A 64 8.07 1.89 -7.47
C CYS A 64 9.40 2.64 -7.48
N GLU A 65 9.66 3.31 -8.59
CA GLU A 65 10.71 4.30 -8.71
C GLU A 65 10.04 5.67 -8.69
N CYS A 66 10.37 6.49 -7.70
CA CYS A 66 9.72 7.78 -7.52
C CYS A 66 10.56 8.72 -6.66
N ASP A 67 10.12 9.98 -6.61
CA ASP A 67 10.65 10.97 -5.68
C ASP A 67 10.00 10.75 -4.30
N SER A 68 10.80 10.80 -3.24
CA SER A 68 10.33 10.58 -1.88
C SER A 68 9.31 11.64 -1.41
N LYS A 69 9.17 12.74 -2.09
CA LYS A 69 8.21 13.80 -1.73
C LYS A 69 6.78 13.31 -1.65
N ILE A 70 6.41 12.30 -2.47
CA ILE A 70 5.07 11.73 -2.48
C ILE A 70 4.69 11.08 -1.14
N PHE A 71 5.67 10.64 -0.37
CA PHE A 71 5.41 9.92 0.88
C PHE A 71 4.80 10.81 1.96
N LYS A 72 5.04 12.11 1.90
CA LYS A 72 4.36 13.07 2.79
C LYS A 72 2.85 13.06 2.56
N ASP A 73 2.43 12.95 1.29
CA ASP A 73 1.02 12.89 0.94
C ASP A 73 0.38 11.61 1.48
N PHE A 74 1.10 10.48 1.40
CA PHE A 74 0.61 9.21 1.94
C PHE A 74 0.51 9.25 3.46
N ASP A 75 1.50 9.83 4.15
CA ASP A 75 1.45 10.01 5.60
C ASP A 75 0.27 10.90 6.02
N THR A 76 -0.01 11.94 5.25
CA THR A 76 -1.15 12.81 5.48
C THR A 76 -2.47 12.03 5.35
N LYS A 77 -2.57 11.16 4.34
CA LYS A 77 -3.76 10.31 4.17
C LYS A 77 -4.00 9.40 5.36
N VAL A 78 -2.94 8.81 5.91
CA VAL A 78 -3.05 7.96 7.11
C VAL A 78 -3.64 8.77 8.27
N ARG A 79 -3.25 10.03 8.41
CA ARG A 79 -3.76 10.88 9.50
C ARG A 79 -5.17 11.36 9.26
N GLN A 80 -5.57 11.57 8.02
CA GLN A 80 -6.83 12.24 7.68
C GLN A 80 -7.96 11.29 7.28
N ASP A 81 -7.63 10.12 6.75
CA ASP A 81 -8.61 9.16 6.26
C ASP A 81 -8.71 7.97 7.20
N ILE A 82 -9.88 7.80 7.82
CA ILE A 82 -10.12 6.73 8.79
C ILE A 82 -9.95 5.34 8.18
N ASN A 83 -10.11 5.20 6.87
CA ASN A 83 -10.00 3.92 6.17
C ASN A 83 -8.58 3.60 5.72
N PHE A 84 -7.67 4.57 5.78
CA PHE A 84 -6.27 4.38 5.43
C PHE A 84 -5.49 4.15 6.73
N LEU A 85 -5.23 2.87 7.07
CA LEU A 85 -4.76 2.52 8.40
C LEU A 85 -3.28 2.77 8.63
N ARG A 86 -2.44 2.32 7.71
CA ARG A 86 -0.98 2.40 7.84
C ARG A 86 -0.32 2.50 6.48
N PHE A 87 0.88 3.08 6.50
CA PHE A 87 1.76 3.15 5.35
C PHE A 87 3.19 2.92 5.82
N PHE A 88 3.87 1.99 5.18
CA PHE A 88 5.28 1.71 5.41
C PHE A 88 6.04 1.86 4.10
N ASN A 89 7.24 2.44 4.14
CA ASN A 89 8.11 2.45 2.98
C ASN A 89 9.52 2.02 3.37
N LEU A 90 10.20 1.39 2.42
CA LEU A 90 11.57 0.94 2.57
C LEU A 90 12.30 1.22 1.26
N LYS A 91 13.44 1.91 1.37
CA LYS A 91 14.31 2.11 0.21
C LYS A 91 14.99 0.80 -0.14
N ILE A 92 14.93 0.39 -1.40
CA ILE A 92 15.50 -0.87 -1.87
C ILE A 92 16.49 -0.61 -3.00
N LYS A 93 17.40 -1.57 -3.23
CA LYS A 93 18.41 -1.46 -4.30
C LYS A 93 17.92 -2.06 -5.60
N TYR A 94 17.05 -3.06 -5.53
CA TYR A 94 16.52 -3.75 -6.70
C TYR A 94 15.15 -4.32 -6.37
N VAL A 95 14.38 -4.60 -7.42
CA VAL A 95 13.06 -5.23 -7.29
C VAL A 95 13.23 -6.73 -7.47
N SER A 96 12.79 -7.51 -6.48
CA SER A 96 12.82 -8.97 -6.56
C SER A 96 11.88 -9.46 -7.67
N LYS A 97 12.34 -10.43 -8.47
CA LYS A 97 11.52 -11.07 -9.50
C LYS A 97 10.55 -12.09 -8.92
N ASP A 98 10.84 -12.60 -7.73
CA ASP A 98 10.02 -13.59 -7.07
C ASP A 98 8.88 -12.93 -6.32
N GLN A 99 7.70 -13.58 -6.31
CA GLN A 99 6.60 -13.12 -5.49
C GLN A 99 6.88 -13.43 -4.02
N SER A 100 6.42 -12.53 -3.15
CA SER A 100 6.43 -12.76 -1.72
C SER A 100 5.52 -13.94 -1.37
N LEU A 101 5.88 -14.70 -0.32
CA LEU A 101 5.02 -15.75 0.22
C LEU A 101 3.68 -15.20 0.73
N LEU A 102 3.60 -13.89 0.98
CA LEU A 102 2.38 -13.22 1.43
C LEU A 102 1.41 -12.91 0.32
N THR A 103 1.86 -12.97 -0.96
CA THR A 103 1.01 -12.64 -2.11
C THR A 103 -0.12 -13.64 -2.24
N GLU A 104 -1.35 -13.12 -2.35
CA GLU A 104 -2.51 -13.93 -2.71
C GLU A 104 -2.65 -14.03 -4.22
N GLN A 105 -2.98 -15.22 -4.69
CA GLN A 105 -3.32 -15.41 -6.09
C GLN A 105 -4.76 -14.97 -6.31
N LYS A 106 -4.91 -14.19 -7.37
CA LYS A 106 -6.25 -13.74 -7.77
C LYS A 106 -6.89 -14.73 -8.72
#